data_88730a0fd40db24d6ec2126a557c8d63
#
_entry.id   88730a0fd40db24d6ec2126a557c8d63
#
_cell.length_a   1.000
_cell.length_b   1.000
_cell.length_c   1.000
_cell.angle_alpha   90.00
_cell.angle_beta   90.00
_cell.angle_gamma   90.00
#
_symmetry.space_group_name_H-M   'P 1'
#
loop_
_entity.id
_entity.type
_entity.pdbx_description
1 polymer ?
#
loop_
_entity_poly.entity_id
_entity_poly.type
_entity_poly.pdbx_seq_one_letter_code
_entity_poly.pdbx_strand_id
1 'polypeptide(L)'
;MYVVLIPIQIKEGYKEVFMEAMLEDAKGSVNNEPGCLRFDVIQDASDPNRIWLYEVYVDEAAVEAHRQAPHFIKWRETVKDWRVDGVPGGTRGGDVIWPPAAEWKK
;
A
#
# COMPACT_ATOMS: atom_id res chain seq x y z
N MET A 1 2.82 3.27 -16.08
CA MET A 1 2.25 3.05 -14.73
C MET A 1 2.92 1.86 -14.07
N TYR A 2 3.27 2.02 -12.82
CA TYR A 2 3.91 0.97 -12.03
C TYR A 2 2.98 0.58 -10.88
N VAL A 3 2.71 -0.72 -10.74
CA VAL A 3 1.80 -1.24 -9.70
C VAL A 3 2.60 -1.97 -8.64
N VAL A 4 2.24 -1.75 -7.38
CA VAL A 4 2.81 -2.48 -6.23
C VAL A 4 1.69 -3.24 -5.55
N LEU A 5 1.92 -4.52 -5.28
CA LEU A 5 1.00 -5.41 -4.59
C LEU A 5 1.65 -5.88 -3.29
N ILE A 6 1.00 -5.62 -2.16
CA ILE A 6 1.57 -5.94 -0.85
C ILE A 6 0.55 -6.73 -0.02
N PRO A 7 0.86 -7.99 0.35
CA PRO A 7 0.06 -8.73 1.33
C PRO A 7 0.52 -8.37 2.74
N ILE A 8 -0.42 -8.13 3.64
CA ILE A 8 -0.13 -7.86 5.05
C ILE A 8 -1.02 -8.74 5.90
N GLN A 9 -0.41 -9.44 6.86
CA GLN A 9 -1.14 -10.19 7.88
C GLN A 9 -1.07 -9.41 9.19
N ILE A 10 -2.23 -8.98 9.69
CA ILE A 10 -2.34 -8.25 10.95
C ILE A 10 -2.43 -9.27 12.09
N LYS A 11 -1.71 -9.02 13.18
CA LYS A 11 -1.80 -9.86 14.37
C LYS A 11 -3.18 -9.76 14.98
N GLU A 12 -3.64 -10.86 15.56
CA GLU A 12 -4.93 -10.94 16.25
C GLU A 12 -5.04 -9.84 17.31
N GLY A 13 -6.16 -9.11 17.30
CA GLY A 13 -6.44 -8.05 18.26
C GLY A 13 -5.94 -6.66 17.85
N TYR A 14 -5.19 -6.53 16.74
CA TYR A 14 -4.60 -5.25 16.33
C TYR A 14 -5.26 -4.64 15.09
N LYS A 15 -6.35 -5.22 14.61
CA LYS A 15 -6.95 -4.76 13.34
C LYS A 15 -7.43 -3.31 13.39
N GLU A 16 -8.11 -2.90 14.44
CA GLU A 16 -8.65 -1.53 14.52
C GLU A 16 -7.54 -0.47 14.49
N VAL A 17 -6.54 -0.63 15.35
CA VAL A 17 -5.43 0.35 15.42
C VAL A 17 -4.58 0.30 14.15
N PHE A 18 -4.39 -0.89 13.59
CA PHE A 18 -3.68 -1.04 12.32
C PHE A 18 -4.40 -0.30 11.18
N MET A 19 -5.71 -0.51 11.06
CA MET A 19 -6.48 0.10 9.98
C MET A 19 -6.52 1.61 10.08
N GLU A 20 -6.58 2.16 11.29
CA GLU A 20 -6.52 3.60 11.49
C GLU A 20 -5.21 4.18 10.94
N ALA A 21 -4.09 3.57 11.28
CA ALA A 21 -2.78 4.00 10.78
C ALA A 21 -2.64 3.77 9.26
N MET A 22 -3.16 2.65 8.76
CA MET A 22 -3.11 2.31 7.34
C MET A 22 -3.87 3.30 6.48
N LEU A 23 -5.07 3.68 6.88
CA LEU A 23 -5.88 4.63 6.14
C LEU A 23 -5.26 6.03 6.13
N GLU A 24 -4.59 6.41 7.21
CA GLU A 24 -3.85 7.68 7.25
C GLU A 24 -2.72 7.69 6.21
N ASP A 25 -1.95 6.62 6.11
CA ASP A 25 -0.90 6.49 5.10
C ASP A 25 -1.48 6.49 3.68
N ALA A 26 -2.52 5.71 3.44
CA ALA A 26 -3.15 5.63 2.13
C ALA A 26 -3.66 6.99 1.65
N LYS A 27 -4.35 7.73 2.52
CA LYS A 27 -4.86 9.07 2.21
C LYS A 27 -3.72 10.06 1.98
N GLY A 28 -2.68 10.00 2.81
CA GLY A 28 -1.49 10.84 2.66
C GLY A 28 -0.80 10.60 1.33
N SER A 29 -0.70 9.35 0.92
CA SER A 29 -0.06 8.98 -0.34
C SER A 29 -0.80 9.56 -1.54
N VAL A 30 -2.11 9.34 -1.63
CA VAL A 30 -2.92 9.81 -2.76
C VAL A 30 -3.02 11.34 -2.78
N ASN A 31 -3.14 11.97 -1.61
CA ASN A 31 -3.37 13.41 -1.52
C ASN A 31 -2.11 14.25 -1.62
N ASN A 32 -0.95 13.72 -1.19
CA ASN A 32 0.27 14.51 -1.05
C ASN A 32 1.40 14.09 -2.00
N GLU A 33 1.30 12.93 -2.64
CA GLU A 33 2.34 12.45 -3.57
C GLU A 33 1.83 12.56 -5.01
N PRO A 34 2.42 13.47 -5.81
CA PRO A 34 1.98 13.61 -7.21
C PRO A 34 2.10 12.32 -8.03
N GLY A 35 3.07 11.50 -7.69
CA GLY A 35 3.32 10.25 -8.41
C GLY A 35 2.48 9.07 -7.95
N CYS A 36 1.72 9.21 -6.85
CA CYS A 36 0.83 8.15 -6.38
C CYS A 36 -0.58 8.39 -6.94
N LEU A 37 -1.00 7.54 -7.87
CA LEU A 37 -2.26 7.70 -8.59
C LEU A 37 -3.42 6.99 -7.90
N ARG A 38 -3.11 5.91 -7.16
CA ARG A 38 -4.13 5.09 -6.52
C ARG A 38 -3.51 4.31 -5.38
N PHE A 39 -4.27 4.12 -4.31
CA PHE A 39 -3.83 3.34 -3.16
C PHE A 39 -5.06 2.67 -2.56
N ASP A 40 -5.26 1.39 -2.88
CA ASP A 40 -6.40 0.62 -2.40
C ASP A 40 -5.99 -0.23 -1.20
N VAL A 41 -6.83 -0.24 -0.19
CA VAL A 41 -6.69 -1.11 0.97
C VAL A 41 -7.82 -2.13 0.91
N ILE A 42 -7.47 -3.40 0.70
CA ILE A 42 -8.43 -4.46 0.39
C ILE A 42 -8.40 -5.50 1.50
N GLN A 43 -9.57 -5.84 2.04
CA GLN A 43 -9.68 -6.92 3.01
C GLN A 43 -9.83 -8.24 2.29
N ASP A 44 -9.03 -9.24 2.67
CA ASP A 44 -9.13 -10.58 2.11
C ASP A 44 -10.51 -11.18 2.39
N ALA A 45 -11.06 -11.86 1.38
CA ALA A 45 -12.42 -12.42 1.49
C ALA A 45 -12.53 -13.52 2.55
N SER A 46 -11.43 -14.21 2.86
CA SER A 46 -11.44 -15.36 3.79
C SER A 46 -10.82 -15.07 5.15
N ASP A 47 -10.11 -13.94 5.31
CA ASP A 47 -9.43 -13.60 6.55
C ASP A 47 -9.48 -12.10 6.80
N PRO A 48 -10.27 -11.63 7.78
CA PRO A 48 -10.40 -10.19 8.06
C PRO A 48 -9.11 -9.55 8.57
N ASN A 49 -8.13 -10.34 9.01
CA ASN A 49 -6.83 -9.84 9.46
C ASN A 49 -5.79 -9.86 8.33
N ARG A 50 -6.17 -10.30 7.15
CA ARG A 50 -5.31 -10.21 5.97
C ARG A 50 -5.81 -9.09 5.08
N ILE A 51 -4.89 -8.19 4.70
CA ILE A 51 -5.20 -7.14 3.74
C ILE A 51 -4.24 -7.20 2.57
N TRP A 52 -4.69 -6.64 1.46
CA TRP A 52 -3.90 -6.48 0.26
C TRP A 52 -3.84 -4.99 -0.05
N LEU A 53 -2.64 -4.47 -0.33
CA LEU A 53 -2.48 -3.11 -0.83
C LEU A 53 -2.28 -3.21 -2.34
N TYR A 54 -3.05 -2.40 -3.06
CA TYR A 54 -2.93 -2.22 -4.51
C TYR A 54 -2.62 -0.76 -4.73
N GLU A 55 -1.36 -0.49 -5.12
CA GLU A 55 -0.86 0.88 -5.25
C GLU A 55 -0.42 1.12 -6.67
N VAL A 56 -0.80 2.25 -7.25
CA VAL A 56 -0.44 2.62 -8.61
C VAL A 56 0.34 3.92 -8.59
N TYR A 57 1.51 3.90 -9.21
CA TYR A 57 2.43 5.03 -9.30
C TYR A 57 2.70 5.36 -10.77
N VAL A 58 3.11 6.61 -11.05
CA VAL A 58 3.43 7.02 -12.43
C VAL A 58 4.62 6.23 -12.97
N ASP A 59 5.60 5.90 -12.12
CA ASP A 59 6.78 5.11 -12.46
C ASP A 59 7.42 4.52 -11.19
N GLU A 60 8.48 3.76 -11.36
CA GLU A 60 9.19 3.15 -10.25
C GLU A 60 9.86 4.20 -9.34
N ALA A 61 10.31 5.31 -9.90
CA ALA A 61 10.91 6.40 -9.12
C ALA A 61 9.91 6.98 -8.12
N ALA A 62 8.63 7.02 -8.48
CA ALA A 62 7.57 7.48 -7.57
C ALA A 62 7.37 6.53 -6.39
N VAL A 63 7.61 5.23 -6.58
CA VAL A 63 7.59 4.24 -5.48
C VAL A 63 8.71 4.54 -4.49
N GLU A 64 9.91 4.85 -4.99
CA GLU A 64 11.03 5.21 -4.12
C GLU A 64 10.76 6.51 -3.36
N ALA A 65 10.16 7.50 -4.02
CA ALA A 65 9.75 8.75 -3.37
C ALA A 65 8.73 8.48 -2.25
N HIS A 66 7.78 7.57 -2.49
CA HIS A 66 6.80 7.16 -1.49
C HIS A 66 7.48 6.59 -0.24
N ARG A 67 8.49 5.76 -0.40
CA ARG A 67 9.22 5.15 0.71
C ARG A 67 10.01 6.15 1.56
N GLN A 68 10.24 7.36 1.04
CA GLN A 68 10.89 8.46 1.76
C GLN A 68 9.88 9.44 2.36
N ALA A 69 8.60 9.31 2.06
CA ALA A 69 7.57 10.24 2.51
C ALA A 69 7.32 10.12 4.02
N PRO A 70 7.06 11.25 4.72
CA PRO A 70 6.84 11.24 6.17
C PRO A 70 5.70 10.34 6.60
N HIS A 71 4.59 10.31 5.84
CA HIS A 71 3.43 9.48 6.18
C HIS A 71 3.73 7.99 6.05
N PHE A 72 4.57 7.58 5.09
CA PHE A 72 5.00 6.18 4.97
C PHE A 72 5.90 5.78 6.14
N ILE A 73 6.89 6.62 6.46
CA ILE A 73 7.83 6.35 7.56
C ILE A 73 7.08 6.24 8.88
N LYS A 74 6.15 7.16 9.11
CA LYS A 74 5.28 7.14 10.31
C LYS A 74 4.48 5.85 10.38
N TRP A 75 3.83 5.46 9.27
CA TRP A 75 3.06 4.23 9.21
C TRP A 75 3.92 3.02 9.54
N ARG A 76 5.06 2.88 8.88
CA ARG A 76 5.97 1.76 9.05
C ARG A 76 6.39 1.58 10.52
N GLU A 77 6.76 2.67 11.17
CA GLU A 77 7.17 2.64 12.57
C GLU A 77 5.99 2.36 13.51
N THR A 78 4.83 2.91 13.20
CA THR A 78 3.64 2.74 14.03
C THR A 78 3.15 1.30 14.06
N VAL A 79 3.14 0.63 12.91
CA VAL A 79 2.52 -0.70 12.76
C VAL A 79 3.48 -1.87 12.87
N LYS A 80 4.78 -1.63 13.02
CA LYS A 80 5.80 -2.68 12.92
C LYS A 80 5.58 -3.88 13.84
N ASP A 81 5.02 -3.66 15.03
CA ASP A 81 4.77 -4.72 16.00
C ASP A 81 3.37 -5.33 15.88
N TRP A 82 2.53 -4.80 14.99
CA TRP A 82 1.13 -5.22 14.82
C TRP A 82 0.93 -6.15 13.63
N ARG A 83 1.97 -6.42 12.88
CA ARG A 83 1.88 -7.28 11.71
C ARG A 83 2.84 -8.46 11.81
N VAL A 84 2.47 -9.55 11.13
CA VAL A 84 3.26 -10.77 11.06
C VAL A 84 4.30 -10.62 9.95
N ASP A 85 5.55 -10.98 10.23
CA ASP A 85 6.63 -10.98 9.23
C ASP A 85 6.54 -12.22 8.33
N GLY A 86 7.16 -12.12 7.15
CA GLY A 86 7.33 -13.27 6.27
C GLY A 86 6.06 -13.79 5.63
N VAL A 87 5.11 -12.89 5.33
CA VAL A 87 3.86 -13.27 4.65
C VAL A 87 4.18 -13.87 3.28
N PRO A 88 3.62 -15.06 2.95
CA PRO A 88 3.85 -15.68 1.65
C PRO A 88 3.50 -14.78 0.48
N GLY A 89 4.33 -14.81 -0.56
CA GLY A 89 4.17 -13.99 -1.75
C GLY A 89 4.90 -12.66 -1.68
N GLY A 90 5.09 -12.06 -0.50
CA GLY A 90 5.79 -10.81 -0.31
C GLY A 90 5.32 -9.67 -1.21
N THR A 91 6.04 -8.55 -1.17
CA THR A 91 5.76 -7.41 -2.04
C THR A 91 6.14 -7.73 -3.48
N ARG A 92 5.23 -7.42 -4.42
CA ARG A 92 5.44 -7.57 -5.86
C ARG A 92 5.23 -6.23 -6.54
N GLY A 93 5.94 -6.02 -7.65
CA GLY A 93 5.77 -4.80 -8.43
C GLY A 93 6.04 -5.05 -9.90
N GLY A 94 5.47 -4.21 -10.75
CA GLY A 94 5.69 -4.30 -12.19
C GLY A 94 4.98 -3.22 -12.97
N ASP A 95 5.39 -3.09 -14.23
CA ASP A 95 4.79 -2.13 -15.13
C ASP A 95 3.47 -2.64 -15.69
N VAL A 96 2.49 -1.73 -15.82
CA VAL A 96 1.21 -2.06 -16.46
C VAL A 96 1.41 -2.04 -17.98
N ILE A 97 1.14 -3.18 -18.62
CA ILE A 97 1.27 -3.30 -20.07
C ILE A 97 -0.06 -3.02 -20.80
N TRP A 98 -1.18 -3.07 -20.07
CA TRP A 98 -2.50 -2.72 -20.59
C TRP A 98 -3.42 -2.46 -19.38
N PRO A 99 -4.31 -1.44 -19.38
CA PRO A 99 -4.55 -0.48 -20.46
C PRO A 99 -3.40 0.54 -20.62
N PRO A 100 -3.37 1.27 -21.78
CA PRO A 100 -2.36 2.30 -21.98
C PRO A 100 -2.43 3.40 -20.93
N ALA A 101 -1.30 4.02 -20.63
CA ALA A 101 -1.21 5.05 -19.60
C ALA A 101 -2.24 6.19 -19.81
N ALA A 102 -2.52 6.54 -21.07
CA ALA A 102 -3.49 7.60 -21.38
C ALA A 102 -4.92 7.29 -20.94
N GLU A 103 -5.25 6.04 -20.66
CA GLU A 103 -6.59 5.63 -20.23
C GLU A 103 -6.73 5.56 -18.71
N TRP A 104 -5.65 5.77 -17.97
CA TRP A 104 -5.70 5.80 -16.50
C TRP A 104 -6.20 7.15 -16.00
N LYS A 105 -7.08 7.10 -15.02
CA LYS A 105 -7.61 8.30 -14.34
C LYS A 105 -7.38 8.16 -12.84
N LYS A 106 -6.98 9.25 -12.25
CA LYS A 106 -6.79 9.32 -10.80
C LYS A 106 -8.10 9.38 -10.02
#